data_480d2194fb006d76f07313a235e124b4
#
_entry.id   480d2194fb006d76f07313a235e124b4
#
_cell.length_a   1.000
_cell.length_b   1.000
_cell.length_c   1.000
_cell.angle_alpha   90.00
_cell.angle_beta   90.00
_cell.angle_gamma   90.00
#
_symmetry.space_group_name_H-M   'P 1'
#
loop_
_entity.id
_entity.type
_entity.pdbx_description
1 polymer ?
#
loop_
_entity_poly.entity_id
_entity_poly.type
_entity_poly.pdbx_seq_one_letter_code
_entity_poly.pdbx_strand_id
1 'polypeptide(L)'
;MGAVLSCVAVRRDWFCGGRHAAGGRRVKQGMAYRGQGLNDNSVTGEDPGRNRLTAEDVKYLTTTLGICTDLDLRGNGETAGMKVSPLGAGVAFIQHPSHCYKRIFGSGGKKVMAKNFRVFCDRRNYPIYFHCIGGADSTGSLAYVLNGVLGVDRRELETDWESTFYPRIPDANPDQDYWCRESHFNDGFATYGKEDDRWNRRIELYLLDCGVTADEIAALRSIMLEPSAEISRASE
;
A
#
# COMPACT_ATOMS: atom_id res chain seq x y z
N MET A 1 -22.49 -18.37 12.89
CA MET A 1 -22.84 -17.07 12.32
C MET A 1 -21.53 -16.32 12.26
N GLY A 2 -20.98 -16.10 11.06
CA GLY A 2 -19.71 -15.42 10.89
C GLY A 2 -19.85 -13.94 11.22
N ALA A 3 -18.99 -13.45 12.13
CA ALA A 3 -18.90 -12.03 12.39
C ALA A 3 -18.57 -11.32 11.08
N VAL A 4 -19.48 -10.53 10.59
CA VAL A 4 -19.26 -9.60 9.50
C VAL A 4 -18.32 -8.53 10.08
N LEU A 5 -17.09 -8.45 9.58
CA LEU A 5 -16.19 -7.34 9.82
C LEU A 5 -16.86 -6.08 9.26
N SER A 6 -17.69 -5.43 10.09
CA SER A 6 -18.65 -4.42 9.63
C SER A 6 -18.05 -3.05 9.37
N CYS A 7 -16.77 -2.82 9.74
CA CYS A 7 -16.18 -1.48 9.68
C CYS A 7 -14.80 -1.39 9.04
N VAL A 8 -14.01 -2.46 9.00
CA VAL A 8 -12.70 -2.45 8.36
C VAL A 8 -12.69 -3.47 7.24
N ALA A 9 -12.82 -3.02 6.01
CA ALA A 9 -12.63 -3.88 4.85
C ALA A 9 -11.14 -4.24 4.73
N VAL A 10 -10.69 -5.17 5.57
CA VAL A 10 -9.39 -5.83 5.38
C VAL A 10 -9.56 -6.78 4.21
N ARG A 11 -9.25 -6.34 3.03
CA ARG A 11 -9.24 -7.21 1.87
C ARG A 11 -7.97 -8.03 1.89
N ARG A 12 -8.11 -9.33 2.18
CA ARG A 12 -7.01 -10.31 2.22
C ARG A 12 -6.17 -10.32 0.95
N ASP A 13 -6.73 -9.90 -0.16
CA ASP A 13 -6.18 -10.12 -1.51
C ASP A 13 -5.69 -8.82 -2.18
N TRP A 14 -5.66 -7.69 -1.48
CA TRP A 14 -5.38 -6.38 -2.08
C TRP A 14 -3.94 -5.91 -1.98
N PHE A 15 -3.10 -6.61 -1.27
CA PHE A 15 -1.68 -6.51 -1.49
C PHE A 15 -1.23 -7.75 -2.27
N CYS A 16 -0.37 -7.58 -3.20
CA CYS A 16 0.12 -8.47 -4.23
C CYS A 16 0.51 -9.90 -3.85
N GLY A 17 0.13 -10.35 -2.68
CA GLY A 17 0.34 -11.72 -2.24
C GLY A 17 -0.14 -12.72 -3.30
N GLY A 18 0.79 -13.52 -3.81
CA GLY A 18 0.52 -14.50 -4.86
C GLY A 18 0.61 -13.98 -6.29
N ARG A 19 0.78 -12.66 -6.52
CA ARG A 19 1.00 -12.11 -7.86
C ARG A 19 2.37 -12.47 -8.39
N HIS A 20 2.46 -12.65 -9.70
CA HIS A 20 3.73 -12.92 -10.37
C HIS A 20 4.55 -11.63 -10.50
N ALA A 21 5.78 -11.68 -10.01
CA ALA A 21 6.79 -10.65 -10.19
C ALA A 21 7.72 -11.01 -11.34
N ALA A 22 8.54 -10.05 -11.76
CA ALA A 22 9.54 -10.28 -12.79
C ALA A 22 10.46 -11.47 -12.42
N GLY A 23 10.78 -12.30 -13.41
CA GLY A 23 11.59 -13.51 -13.20
C GLY A 23 10.83 -14.69 -12.62
N GLY A 24 9.49 -14.73 -12.70
CA GLY A 24 8.65 -15.86 -12.25
C GLY A 24 8.52 -16.00 -10.73
N ARG A 25 9.09 -15.07 -9.95
CA ARG A 25 8.93 -15.06 -8.50
C ARG A 25 7.51 -14.63 -8.12
N ARG A 26 7.09 -14.96 -6.92
CA ARG A 26 5.80 -14.52 -6.37
C ARG A 26 6.02 -13.55 -5.23
N VAL A 27 5.10 -12.61 -5.08
CA VAL A 27 5.05 -11.74 -3.89
C VAL A 27 4.47 -12.55 -2.74
N LYS A 28 5.17 -12.57 -1.59
CA LYS A 28 4.73 -13.30 -0.40
C LYS A 28 3.39 -12.78 0.11
N GLN A 29 2.53 -13.70 0.50
CA GLN A 29 1.27 -13.38 1.17
C GLN A 29 1.49 -13.13 2.67
N GLY A 30 0.57 -12.40 3.29
CA GLY A 30 0.56 -12.20 4.74
C GLY A 30 1.62 -11.21 5.26
N MET A 31 2.38 -10.56 4.39
CA MET A 31 3.43 -9.63 4.79
C MET A 31 2.89 -8.20 4.97
N ALA A 32 2.08 -7.74 4.05
CA ALA A 32 1.51 -6.41 4.10
C ALA A 32 0.03 -6.44 3.72
N TYR A 33 -0.75 -5.63 4.40
CA TYR A 33 -2.18 -5.48 4.23
C TYR A 33 -2.51 -4.02 4.04
N ARG A 34 -3.48 -3.72 3.22
CA ARG A 34 -3.98 -2.36 3.05
C ARG A 34 -5.47 -2.27 3.29
N GLY A 35 -5.94 -1.11 3.73
CA GLY A 35 -7.35 -0.91 3.96
C GLY A 35 -7.73 0.51 4.30
N GLN A 36 -8.92 0.67 4.84
CA GLN A 36 -9.44 1.95 5.32
C GLN A 36 -8.80 2.34 6.66
N GLY A 37 -8.96 3.61 7.03
CA GLY A 37 -8.48 4.16 8.28
C GLY A 37 -9.03 3.41 9.49
N LEU A 38 -8.17 3.21 10.47
CA LEU A 38 -8.53 2.62 11.75
C LEU A 38 -9.07 3.74 12.66
N ASN A 39 -10.29 3.58 13.17
CA ASN A 39 -10.97 4.59 13.98
C ASN A 39 -10.91 5.97 13.33
N ASP A 40 -11.69 6.18 12.29
CA ASP A 40 -11.78 7.47 11.63
C ASP A 40 -12.37 8.50 12.60
N ASN A 41 -11.51 9.38 13.08
CA ASN A 41 -11.88 10.53 13.90
C ASN A 41 -11.95 11.81 13.07
N SER A 42 -12.09 11.69 11.74
CA SER A 42 -12.05 12.86 10.88
C SER A 42 -13.11 13.89 11.30
N VAL A 43 -12.65 15.10 11.46
CA VAL A 43 -13.46 16.27 11.85
C VAL A 43 -14.41 16.70 10.72
N THR A 44 -14.34 16.03 9.59
CA THR A 44 -15.09 16.36 8.37
C THR A 44 -16.56 15.99 8.42
N GLY A 45 -17.05 15.42 9.53
CA GLY A 45 -18.48 15.40 9.84
C GLY A 45 -19.33 14.37 9.08
N GLU A 46 -18.75 13.59 8.18
CA GLU A 46 -19.56 12.72 7.32
C GLU A 46 -20.03 11.43 8.02
N ASP A 47 -19.33 10.93 9.00
CA ASP A 47 -19.77 9.83 9.89
C ASP A 47 -18.76 9.61 11.02
N PRO A 48 -18.97 10.11 12.24
CA PRO A 48 -18.06 9.93 13.36
C PRO A 48 -17.91 8.48 13.85
N GLY A 49 -18.72 7.57 13.33
CA GLY A 49 -18.65 6.13 13.58
C GLY A 49 -17.98 5.32 12.49
N ARG A 50 -17.61 5.97 11.37
CA ARG A 50 -17.02 5.30 10.22
C ARG A 50 -15.69 4.67 10.60
N ASN A 51 -15.50 3.41 10.20
CA ASN A 51 -14.28 2.64 10.46
C ASN A 51 -13.97 2.42 11.96
N ARG A 52 -14.97 2.52 12.84
CA ARG A 52 -14.77 2.19 14.25
C ARG A 52 -14.48 0.70 14.41
N LEU A 53 -13.34 0.40 15.01
CA LEU A 53 -12.93 -0.96 15.30
C LEU A 53 -13.78 -1.55 16.44
N THR A 54 -14.24 -2.78 16.26
CA THR A 54 -14.75 -3.61 17.35
C THR A 54 -13.59 -4.34 18.06
N ALA A 55 -13.85 -4.93 19.22
CA ALA A 55 -12.86 -5.75 19.90
C ALA A 55 -12.47 -6.99 19.05
N GLU A 56 -13.42 -7.54 18.30
CA GLU A 56 -13.19 -8.64 17.35
C GLU A 56 -12.29 -8.22 16.20
N ASP A 57 -12.46 -7.02 15.65
CA ASP A 57 -11.60 -6.48 14.60
C ASP A 57 -10.17 -6.33 15.09
N VAL A 58 -9.98 -5.73 16.27
CA VAL A 58 -8.65 -5.59 16.91
C VAL A 58 -8.01 -6.96 17.10
N LYS A 59 -8.74 -7.92 17.66
CA LYS A 59 -8.25 -9.28 17.85
C LYS A 59 -7.89 -9.95 16.52
N TYR A 60 -8.72 -9.81 15.50
CA TYR A 60 -8.45 -10.36 14.18
C TYR A 60 -7.17 -9.78 13.58
N LEU A 61 -7.03 -8.46 13.58
CA LEU A 61 -5.86 -7.78 13.03
C LEU A 61 -4.57 -8.12 13.79
N THR A 62 -4.62 -8.14 15.13
CA THR A 62 -3.42 -8.36 15.96
C THR A 62 -3.07 -9.82 16.16
N THR A 63 -4.06 -10.73 16.25
CA THR A 63 -3.82 -12.15 16.58
C THR A 63 -3.86 -13.03 15.34
N THR A 64 -4.83 -12.83 14.44
CA THR A 64 -4.98 -13.69 13.25
C THR A 64 -4.08 -13.23 12.12
N LEU A 65 -4.01 -11.92 11.85
CA LEU A 65 -3.11 -11.37 10.84
C LEU A 65 -1.73 -11.04 11.40
N GLY A 66 -1.60 -10.94 12.73
CA GLY A 66 -0.34 -10.69 13.42
C GLY A 66 0.23 -9.30 13.16
N ILE A 67 -0.60 -8.29 12.87
CA ILE A 67 -0.13 -6.95 12.52
C ILE A 67 0.80 -6.41 13.61
N CYS A 68 2.03 -6.06 13.20
CA CYS A 68 3.04 -5.47 14.06
C CYS A 68 3.18 -3.96 13.88
N THR A 69 2.85 -3.45 12.68
CA THR A 69 3.00 -2.03 12.35
C THR A 69 1.73 -1.51 11.69
N ASP A 70 1.27 -0.38 12.19
CA ASP A 70 0.20 0.44 11.67
C ASP A 70 0.84 1.67 11.00
N LEU A 71 0.87 1.69 9.66
CA LEU A 71 1.36 2.81 8.88
C LEU A 71 0.19 3.67 8.41
N ASP A 72 -0.03 4.76 9.13
CA ASP A 72 -1.10 5.73 8.87
C ASP A 72 -0.63 6.83 7.92
N LEU A 73 -1.23 6.87 6.74
CA LEU A 73 -0.93 7.86 5.70
C LEU A 73 -1.78 9.14 5.81
N ARG A 74 -2.64 9.23 6.82
CA ARG A 74 -3.51 10.37 7.07
C ARG A 74 -2.76 11.56 7.69
N GLY A 75 -3.26 12.77 7.44
CA GLY A 75 -2.80 13.98 8.10
C GLY A 75 -3.31 14.13 9.54
N ASN A 76 -2.67 15.01 10.32
CA ASN A 76 -3.07 15.28 11.70
C ASN A 76 -4.53 15.76 11.83
N GLY A 77 -5.04 16.50 10.84
CA GLY A 77 -6.44 16.94 10.82
C GLY A 77 -7.44 15.76 10.64
N GLU A 78 -6.99 14.67 10.02
CA GLU A 78 -7.82 13.49 9.76
C GLU A 78 -7.78 12.48 10.90
N THR A 79 -6.76 12.55 11.77
CA THR A 79 -6.56 11.62 12.89
C THR A 79 -6.87 12.25 14.25
N ALA A 80 -7.28 13.53 14.28
CA ALA A 80 -7.42 14.31 15.52
C ALA A 80 -6.16 14.26 16.40
N GLY A 81 -4.97 14.16 15.76
CA GLY A 81 -3.68 14.13 16.45
C GLY A 81 -3.35 12.81 17.15
N MET A 82 -3.92 11.69 16.70
CA MET A 82 -3.61 10.34 17.18
C MET A 82 -2.09 10.10 17.30
N LYS A 83 -1.66 9.46 18.38
CA LYS A 83 -0.25 9.19 18.67
C LYS A 83 0.06 7.72 18.90
N VAL A 84 -0.96 6.90 18.96
CA VAL A 84 -0.86 5.46 19.16
C VAL A 84 -1.83 4.75 18.23
N SER A 85 -1.48 3.52 17.85
CA SER A 85 -2.37 2.72 17.03
C SER A 85 -3.65 2.35 17.79
N PRO A 86 -4.82 2.42 17.14
CA PRO A 86 -6.05 1.87 17.70
C PRO A 86 -6.00 0.35 17.93
N LEU A 87 -5.01 -0.32 17.36
CA LEU A 87 -4.78 -1.76 17.54
C LEU A 87 -4.11 -2.08 18.91
N GLY A 88 -3.66 -1.05 19.63
CA GLY A 88 -3.09 -1.19 20.97
C GLY A 88 -1.59 -1.00 21.03
N ALA A 89 -1.05 -0.96 22.24
CA ALA A 89 0.35 -0.63 22.52
C ALA A 89 1.38 -1.64 21.99
N GLY A 90 0.93 -2.85 21.62
CA GLY A 90 1.80 -3.86 21.01
C GLY A 90 2.05 -3.65 19.50
N VAL A 91 1.38 -2.68 18.90
CA VAL A 91 1.52 -2.37 17.45
C VAL A 91 2.25 -1.04 17.31
N ALA A 92 3.34 -1.05 16.55
CA ALA A 92 4.10 0.17 16.24
C ALA A 92 3.24 1.12 15.40
N PHE A 93 3.08 2.37 15.84
CA PHE A 93 2.34 3.39 15.11
C PHE A 93 3.29 4.32 14.38
N ILE A 94 3.17 4.38 13.07
CA ILE A 94 3.95 5.26 12.19
C ILE A 94 2.97 6.11 11.40
N GLN A 95 3.05 7.44 11.58
CA GLN A 95 2.20 8.38 10.83
C GLN A 95 3.04 9.20 9.85
N HIS A 96 2.74 9.04 8.57
CA HIS A 96 3.36 9.80 7.48
C HIS A 96 2.28 10.37 6.55
N PRO A 97 1.80 11.60 6.77
CA PRO A 97 0.83 12.25 5.89
C PRO A 97 1.28 12.21 4.43
N SER A 98 0.52 11.50 3.60
CA SER A 98 0.96 11.14 2.27
C SER A 98 0.18 11.84 1.17
N HIS A 99 0.82 11.99 0.03
CA HIS A 99 0.22 12.48 -1.19
C HIS A 99 -0.26 11.31 -2.06
N CYS A 100 -1.20 11.61 -2.95
CA CYS A 100 -1.75 10.67 -3.92
C CYS A 100 -1.70 11.24 -5.34
N TYR A 101 -1.97 10.42 -6.31
CA TYR A 101 -2.06 10.77 -7.73
C TYR A 101 -0.81 11.51 -8.23
N LYS A 102 -0.97 12.50 -9.09
CA LYS A 102 0.13 13.31 -9.65
C LYS A 102 1.00 13.98 -8.58
N ARG A 103 0.46 14.18 -7.37
CA ARG A 103 1.21 14.86 -6.30
C ARG A 103 2.38 14.04 -5.75
N ILE A 104 2.42 12.72 -5.98
CA ILE A 104 3.57 11.90 -5.59
C ILE A 104 4.86 12.32 -6.32
N PHE A 105 4.77 12.88 -7.53
CA PHE A 105 5.90 13.30 -8.34
C PHE A 105 6.47 14.67 -7.94
N GLY A 106 5.75 15.44 -7.14
CA GLY A 106 6.25 16.70 -6.57
C GLY A 106 7.29 16.49 -5.47
N SER A 107 8.10 17.49 -5.17
CA SER A 107 9.19 17.40 -4.19
C SER A 107 8.73 16.93 -2.80
N GLY A 108 7.57 17.40 -2.33
CA GLY A 108 6.95 16.93 -1.07
C GLY A 108 6.52 15.48 -1.15
N GLY A 109 5.88 15.09 -2.26
CA GLY A 109 5.43 13.72 -2.51
C GLY A 109 6.58 12.73 -2.55
N LYS A 110 7.67 13.06 -3.25
CA LYS A 110 8.89 12.24 -3.31
C LYS A 110 9.50 12.00 -1.93
N LYS A 111 9.62 13.05 -1.11
CA LYS A 111 10.15 12.93 0.26
C LYS A 111 9.33 11.98 1.12
N VAL A 112 8.00 12.09 1.05
CA VAL A 112 7.10 11.22 1.82
C VAL A 112 7.08 9.81 1.25
N MET A 113 7.11 9.64 -0.07
CA MET A 113 7.22 8.33 -0.71
C MET A 113 8.46 7.58 -0.23
N ALA A 114 9.62 8.23 -0.20
CA ALA A 114 10.84 7.62 0.33
C ALA A 114 10.72 7.21 1.81
N LYS A 115 10.08 8.04 2.65
CA LYS A 115 9.84 7.69 4.06
C LYS A 115 8.96 6.45 4.19
N ASN A 116 7.86 6.40 3.44
CA ASN A 116 6.94 5.26 3.46
C ASN A 116 7.63 4.00 2.94
N PHE A 117 8.36 4.12 1.85
CA PHE A 117 9.09 3.00 1.26
C PHE A 117 10.06 2.35 2.27
N ARG A 118 10.78 3.16 3.05
CA ARG A 118 11.72 2.67 4.07
C ARG A 118 11.07 1.87 5.18
N VAL A 119 9.79 2.12 5.50
CA VAL A 119 9.05 1.29 6.47
C VAL A 119 8.99 -0.16 5.99
N PHE A 120 8.85 -0.38 4.69
CA PHE A 120 8.81 -1.71 4.08
C PHE A 120 10.20 -2.35 3.88
N CYS A 121 11.28 -1.60 4.07
CA CYS A 121 12.65 -2.13 3.97
C CYS A 121 13.15 -2.76 5.27
N ASP A 122 12.42 -2.63 6.36
CA ASP A 122 12.78 -3.23 7.65
C ASP A 122 11.88 -4.44 7.96
N ARG A 123 12.48 -5.63 8.02
CA ARG A 123 11.77 -6.88 8.30
C ARG A 123 11.07 -6.88 9.67
N ARG A 124 11.52 -6.09 10.63
CA ARG A 124 10.94 -5.99 11.97
C ARG A 124 9.56 -5.34 11.98
N ASN A 125 9.20 -4.62 10.92
CA ASN A 125 7.92 -3.95 10.80
C ASN A 125 6.78 -4.89 10.37
N TYR A 126 7.08 -6.11 9.92
CA TYR A 126 6.08 -7.00 9.33
C TYR A 126 5.41 -7.92 10.35
N PRO A 127 4.12 -8.26 10.14
CA PRO A 127 3.21 -7.77 9.09
C PRO A 127 2.80 -6.31 9.27
N ILE A 128 2.72 -5.58 8.15
CA ILE A 128 2.37 -4.16 8.11
C ILE A 128 0.91 -4.01 7.70
N TYR A 129 0.13 -3.19 8.42
CA TYR A 129 -1.14 -2.65 7.92
C TYR A 129 -0.93 -1.20 7.53
N PHE A 130 -1.19 -0.81 6.28
CA PHE A 130 -1.05 0.56 5.84
C PHE A 130 -2.36 1.09 5.25
N HIS A 131 -2.69 2.33 5.58
CA HIS A 131 -3.98 2.88 5.28
C HIS A 131 -3.99 4.41 5.18
N CYS A 132 -5.02 4.94 4.54
CA CYS A 132 -5.43 6.33 4.65
C CYS A 132 -6.88 6.39 5.19
N ILE A 133 -7.71 7.34 4.80
CA ILE A 133 -9.13 7.35 5.18
C ILE A 133 -9.86 6.20 4.49
N GLY A 134 -9.88 6.21 3.17
CA GLY A 134 -10.65 5.24 2.37
C GLY A 134 -9.88 4.05 1.85
N GLY A 135 -8.56 3.97 2.09
CA GLY A 135 -7.72 2.89 1.57
C GLY A 135 -7.48 2.93 0.05
N ALA A 136 -7.97 3.96 -0.63
CA ALA A 136 -7.95 4.07 -2.08
C ALA A 136 -6.80 4.96 -2.59
N ASP A 137 -6.80 6.23 -2.22
CA ASP A 137 -5.98 7.28 -2.84
C ASP A 137 -4.49 7.20 -2.47
N SER A 138 -4.12 7.67 -1.27
CA SER A 138 -2.73 7.63 -0.79
C SER A 138 -2.25 6.19 -0.60
N THR A 139 -3.11 5.33 -0.08
CA THR A 139 -2.84 3.90 0.10
C THR A 139 -2.65 3.19 -1.24
N GLY A 140 -3.52 3.45 -2.21
CA GLY A 140 -3.42 2.92 -3.56
C GLY A 140 -2.17 3.40 -4.28
N SER A 141 -1.82 4.69 -4.15
CA SER A 141 -0.60 5.25 -4.76
C SER A 141 0.67 4.59 -4.21
N LEU A 142 0.73 4.37 -2.90
CA LEU A 142 1.85 3.65 -2.27
C LEU A 142 1.89 2.19 -2.72
N ALA A 143 0.75 1.50 -2.74
CA ALA A 143 0.65 0.12 -3.20
C ALA A 143 1.10 -0.03 -4.66
N TYR A 144 0.71 0.89 -5.54
CA TYR A 144 1.11 0.90 -6.95
C TYR A 144 2.64 0.95 -7.09
N VAL A 145 3.30 1.83 -6.34
CA VAL A 145 4.77 1.97 -6.36
C VAL A 145 5.46 0.73 -5.79
N LEU A 146 5.00 0.22 -4.64
CA LEU A 146 5.56 -0.99 -4.02
C LEU A 146 5.44 -2.20 -4.96
N ASN A 147 4.28 -2.42 -5.53
CA ASN A 147 4.04 -3.53 -6.44
C ASN A 147 4.84 -3.40 -7.73
N GLY A 148 4.91 -2.18 -8.27
CA GLY A 148 5.68 -1.91 -9.46
C GLY A 148 7.16 -2.22 -9.27
N VAL A 149 7.77 -1.81 -8.16
CA VAL A 149 9.20 -2.10 -7.92
C VAL A 149 9.46 -3.57 -7.57
N LEU A 150 8.46 -4.30 -7.07
CA LEU A 150 8.52 -5.75 -6.91
C LEU A 150 8.46 -6.50 -8.24
N GLY A 151 8.10 -5.82 -9.32
CA GLY A 151 8.07 -6.40 -10.67
C GLY A 151 6.72 -6.96 -11.08
N VAL A 152 5.64 -6.57 -10.40
CA VAL A 152 4.27 -6.91 -10.80
C VAL A 152 3.98 -6.29 -12.17
N ASP A 153 3.29 -7.03 -13.04
CA ASP A 153 2.95 -6.59 -14.39
C ASP A 153 2.11 -5.31 -14.38
N ARG A 154 2.34 -4.45 -15.36
CA ARG A 154 1.65 -3.17 -15.46
C ARG A 154 0.12 -3.32 -15.47
N ARG A 155 -0.40 -4.27 -16.23
CA ARG A 155 -1.85 -4.53 -16.31
C ARG A 155 -2.43 -4.93 -14.95
N GLU A 156 -1.69 -5.71 -14.16
CA GLU A 156 -2.10 -6.06 -12.80
C GLU A 156 -2.05 -4.86 -11.85
N LEU A 157 -1.07 -3.94 -12.01
CA LEU A 157 -1.02 -2.69 -11.25
C LEU A 157 -2.23 -1.80 -11.54
N GLU A 158 -2.59 -1.67 -12.80
CA GLU A 158 -3.74 -0.90 -13.27
C GLU A 158 -5.05 -1.50 -12.77
N THR A 159 -5.24 -2.81 -12.91
CA THR A 159 -6.41 -3.53 -12.39
C THR A 159 -6.55 -3.38 -10.88
N ASP A 160 -5.45 -3.46 -10.13
CA ASP A 160 -5.44 -3.27 -8.69
C ASP A 160 -5.84 -1.84 -8.31
N TRP A 161 -5.32 -0.86 -9.02
CA TRP A 161 -5.66 0.54 -8.83
C TRP A 161 -7.14 0.81 -9.05
N GLU A 162 -7.67 0.43 -10.20
CA GLU A 162 -9.07 0.62 -10.58
C GLU A 162 -10.02 -0.10 -9.64
N SER A 163 -9.74 -1.36 -9.30
CA SER A 163 -10.58 -2.18 -8.43
C SER A 163 -10.76 -1.60 -7.02
N THR A 164 -9.86 -0.71 -6.60
CA THR A 164 -9.93 -0.03 -5.30
C THR A 164 -11.14 0.90 -5.20
N PHE A 165 -11.63 1.42 -6.31
CA PHE A 165 -12.71 2.39 -6.35
C PHE A 165 -14.10 1.77 -6.48
N TYR A 166 -14.22 0.59 -7.05
CA TYR A 166 -15.51 -0.09 -7.29
C TYR A 166 -16.42 -0.22 -6.05
N PRO A 167 -15.92 -0.53 -4.86
CA PRO A 167 -16.80 -0.64 -3.69
C PRO A 167 -17.35 0.70 -3.20
N ARG A 168 -16.70 1.80 -3.57
CA ARG A 168 -17.08 3.16 -3.14
C ARG A 168 -18.01 3.82 -4.14
N ILE A 169 -17.86 3.45 -5.40
CA ILE A 169 -18.64 4.00 -6.53
C ILE A 169 -19.05 2.80 -7.40
N PRO A 170 -20.13 2.08 -7.04
CA PRO A 170 -20.54 0.86 -7.73
C PRO A 170 -20.78 1.06 -9.23
N ASP A 171 -21.18 2.26 -9.64
CA ASP A 171 -21.49 2.64 -11.04
C ASP A 171 -20.34 3.44 -11.67
N ALA A 172 -19.14 3.45 -11.05
CA ALA A 172 -18.00 4.17 -11.58
C ALA A 172 -17.63 3.65 -12.98
N ASN A 173 -17.54 4.56 -13.92
CA ASN A 173 -17.00 4.26 -15.25
C ASN A 173 -15.51 4.64 -15.26
N PRO A 174 -14.58 3.66 -15.35
CA PRO A 174 -13.15 3.93 -15.36
C PRO A 174 -12.70 4.93 -16.42
N ASP A 175 -13.41 4.98 -17.54
CA ASP A 175 -13.11 5.89 -18.65
C ASP A 175 -13.58 7.33 -18.40
N GLN A 176 -14.55 7.51 -17.53
CA GLN A 176 -15.17 8.81 -17.28
C GLN A 176 -14.83 9.39 -15.91
N ASP A 177 -14.62 8.53 -14.91
CA ASP A 177 -14.38 8.96 -13.56
C ASP A 177 -12.90 9.30 -13.33
N TYR A 178 -12.65 10.55 -12.96
CA TYR A 178 -11.31 11.08 -12.70
C TYR A 178 -10.49 10.23 -11.73
N TRP A 179 -11.16 9.68 -10.72
CA TRP A 179 -10.53 8.89 -9.65
C TRP A 179 -10.03 7.52 -10.10
N CYS A 180 -10.65 6.96 -11.12
CA CYS A 180 -10.34 5.63 -11.65
C CYS A 180 -9.25 5.65 -12.73
N ARG A 181 -8.84 6.84 -13.20
CA ARG A 181 -7.93 6.95 -14.34
C ARG A 181 -6.50 6.58 -13.97
N GLU A 182 -5.99 5.54 -14.58
CA GLU A 182 -4.57 5.17 -14.58
C GLU A 182 -3.64 6.28 -15.10
N SER A 183 -4.16 7.22 -15.90
CA SER A 183 -3.45 8.41 -16.39
C SER A 183 -2.81 9.25 -15.27
N HIS A 184 -3.27 9.11 -14.03
CA HIS A 184 -2.64 9.76 -12.87
C HIS A 184 -1.17 9.38 -12.68
N PHE A 185 -0.77 8.18 -13.10
CA PHE A 185 0.59 7.68 -12.98
C PHE A 185 1.33 7.67 -14.31
N ASN A 186 0.60 7.47 -15.42
CA ASN A 186 1.21 7.29 -16.75
C ASN A 186 2.11 8.44 -17.13
N ASP A 187 1.59 9.68 -17.09
CA ASP A 187 2.37 10.88 -17.44
C ASP A 187 3.60 11.04 -16.54
N GLY A 188 3.43 10.80 -15.24
CA GLY A 188 4.50 10.95 -14.26
C GLY A 188 5.61 9.93 -14.44
N PHE A 189 5.29 8.64 -14.52
CA PHE A 189 6.29 7.60 -14.72
C PHE A 189 6.89 7.60 -16.11
N ALA A 190 6.18 8.09 -17.14
CA ALA A 190 6.71 8.25 -18.49
C ALA A 190 7.92 9.21 -18.54
N THR A 191 8.07 10.12 -17.57
CA THR A 191 9.23 11.02 -17.49
C THR A 191 10.51 10.33 -17.01
N TYR A 192 10.42 9.09 -16.51
CA TYR A 192 11.56 8.32 -16.02
C TYR A 192 12.00 7.27 -17.06
N GLY A 193 13.32 7.16 -17.24
CA GLY A 193 13.90 6.18 -18.15
C GLY A 193 13.74 6.53 -19.64
N LYS A 194 13.90 5.51 -20.48
CA LYS A 194 13.78 5.60 -21.93
C LYS A 194 12.41 5.07 -22.38
N GLU A 195 12.05 5.33 -23.65
CA GLU A 195 10.76 4.95 -24.21
C GLU A 195 10.51 3.43 -24.16
N ASP A 196 11.54 2.63 -24.38
CA ASP A 196 11.52 1.17 -24.39
C ASP A 196 11.75 0.53 -23.01
N ASP A 197 11.98 1.33 -21.97
CA ASP A 197 12.13 0.81 -20.60
C ASP A 197 10.82 0.20 -20.10
N ARG A 198 10.93 -0.97 -19.48
CA ARG A 198 9.79 -1.62 -18.79
C ARG A 198 9.23 -0.71 -17.71
N TRP A 199 7.92 -0.76 -17.52
CA TRP A 199 7.20 0.07 -16.54
C TRP A 199 7.78 -0.03 -15.11
N ASN A 200 8.14 -1.23 -14.70
CA ASN A 200 8.80 -1.48 -13.41
C ASN A 200 10.14 -0.74 -13.26
N ARG A 201 10.90 -0.63 -14.36
CA ARG A 201 12.15 0.14 -14.37
C ARG A 201 11.91 1.62 -14.19
N ARG A 202 10.87 2.17 -14.79
CA ARG A 202 10.48 3.58 -14.61
C ARG A 202 10.10 3.87 -13.16
N ILE A 203 9.36 2.96 -12.50
CA ILE A 203 9.01 3.06 -11.08
C ILE A 203 10.25 2.97 -10.20
N GLU A 204 11.20 2.10 -10.53
CA GLU A 204 12.48 2.02 -9.82
C GLU A 204 13.28 3.32 -9.94
N LEU A 205 13.37 3.89 -11.14
CA LEU A 205 14.05 5.18 -11.36
C LEU A 205 13.37 6.32 -10.61
N TYR A 206 12.06 6.34 -10.54
CA TYR A 206 11.31 7.28 -9.71
C TYR A 206 11.68 7.15 -8.22
N LEU A 207 11.77 5.92 -7.68
CA LEU A 207 12.18 5.70 -6.30
C LEU A 207 13.61 6.17 -6.03
N LEU A 208 14.54 5.95 -6.96
CA LEU A 208 15.91 6.47 -6.87
C LEU A 208 15.90 8.02 -6.84
N ASP A 209 15.05 8.66 -7.63
CA ASP A 209 14.87 10.12 -7.63
C ASP A 209 14.16 10.63 -6.36
N CYS A 210 13.38 9.79 -5.68
CA CYS A 210 12.87 10.07 -4.34
C CYS A 210 13.97 10.03 -3.26
N GLY A 211 15.16 9.57 -3.57
CA GLY A 211 16.28 9.37 -2.64
C GLY A 211 16.25 8.02 -1.92
N VAL A 212 15.51 7.03 -2.46
CA VAL A 212 15.61 5.63 -2.06
C VAL A 212 16.87 5.04 -2.70
N THR A 213 17.63 4.22 -1.98
CA THR A 213 18.84 3.60 -2.50
C THR A 213 18.56 2.26 -3.19
N ALA A 214 19.49 1.81 -4.03
CA ALA A 214 19.40 0.48 -4.65
C ALA A 214 19.38 -0.65 -3.59
N ASP A 215 20.12 -0.46 -2.50
CA ASP A 215 20.14 -1.43 -1.38
C ASP A 215 18.81 -1.50 -0.65
N GLU A 216 18.12 -0.35 -0.45
CA GLU A 216 16.78 -0.33 0.11
C GLU A 216 15.77 -1.06 -0.79
N ILE A 217 15.86 -0.88 -2.11
CA ILE A 217 15.04 -1.61 -3.08
C ILE A 217 15.34 -3.12 -3.03
N ALA A 218 16.61 -3.49 -2.94
CA ALA A 218 17.01 -4.89 -2.80
C ALA A 218 16.52 -5.50 -1.49
N ALA A 219 16.56 -4.76 -0.39
CA ALA A 219 16.03 -5.18 0.90
C ALA A 219 14.53 -5.47 0.83
N LEU A 220 13.72 -4.55 0.25
CA LEU A 220 12.29 -4.79 0.02
C LEU A 220 12.06 -6.08 -0.79
N ARG A 221 12.77 -6.24 -1.90
CA ARG A 221 12.66 -7.43 -2.76
C ARG A 221 12.99 -8.73 -2.02
N SER A 222 14.02 -8.70 -1.19
CA SER A 222 14.41 -9.85 -0.35
C SER A 222 13.35 -10.20 0.69
N ILE A 223 12.71 -9.20 1.29
CA ILE A 223 11.65 -9.40 2.28
C ILE A 223 10.37 -9.93 1.62
N MET A 224 9.96 -9.32 0.52
CA MET A 224 8.61 -9.47 -0.04
C MET A 224 8.49 -10.53 -1.14
N LEU A 225 9.58 -10.93 -1.78
CA LEU A 225 9.52 -11.93 -2.85
C LEU A 225 9.87 -13.33 -2.33
N GLU A 226 9.15 -14.34 -2.83
CA GLU A 226 9.51 -15.73 -2.62
C GLU A 226 10.88 -16.02 -3.29
N PRO A 227 11.66 -17.01 -2.77
CA PRO A 227 12.85 -17.49 -3.46
C PRO A 227 12.52 -17.92 -4.90
N SER A 228 13.46 -17.75 -5.83
CA SER A 228 13.27 -18.31 -7.17
C SER A 228 13.27 -19.84 -7.12
N ALA A 229 12.42 -20.46 -7.94
CA ALA A 229 12.29 -21.91 -7.98
C ALA A 229 13.60 -22.67 -8.30
N GLU A 230 14.60 -21.99 -8.87
CA GLU A 230 15.91 -22.54 -9.13
C GLU A 230 16.76 -22.72 -7.85
N ILE A 231 16.58 -21.86 -6.85
CA ILE A 231 17.31 -21.95 -5.57
C ILE A 231 16.73 -23.07 -4.69
N SER A 232 15.41 -23.32 -4.77
CA SER A 232 14.76 -24.38 -3.99
C SER A 232 15.18 -25.79 -4.39
N ARG A 233 15.60 -26.00 -5.66
CA ARG A 233 16.06 -27.31 -6.16
C ARG A 233 17.54 -27.61 -5.84
N ALA A 234 18.31 -26.60 -5.44
CA ALA A 234 19.72 -26.77 -5.09
C ALA A 234 19.95 -27.06 -3.60
N SER A 235 18.88 -27.06 -2.79
CA SER A 235 18.91 -27.30 -1.34
C SER A 235 18.20 -28.60 -0.91
N GLU A 236 17.77 -29.42 -1.88
CA GLU A 236 17.33 -30.82 -1.69
C GLU A 236 18.43 -31.79 -2.17
#